data_9db7da2dd0610b984693106ffa67e084
#
_entry.id   9db7da2dd0610b984693106ffa67e084
#
_cell.length_a   1.000
_cell.length_b   1.000
_cell.length_c   1.000
_cell.angle_alpha   90.00
_cell.angle_beta   90.00
_cell.angle_gamma   90.00
#
_symmetry.space_group_name_H-M   'P 1'
#
loop_
_entity.id
_entity.type
_entity.pdbx_description
1 polymer ?
#
loop_
_entity_poly.entity_id
_entity_poly.type
_entity_poly.pdbx_seq_one_letter_code
_entity_poly.pdbx_strand_id
1 'polypeptide(L)'
;MTYDYQSNIYLAEVALNVRDLARQTAFFTQVLGLEILSQSDQDVVLGAGEKALVHLLQTPRNENVKESYGLYHMAILLPSREDLADVFKHIAELNVPFVGAADHGYSEALYLEDPEGNGIELYRDKPVTEWDIREDGRIIGVTEELSAQEIYDMGRQVDPFVIASDTRMGWQAVSQP
;
A
#
# COMPACT_ATOMS: atom_id res chain seq x y z
N MET A 1 -1.20 -4.85 20.96
CA MET A 1 -0.76 -6.27 20.88
C MET A 1 -0.78 -6.62 19.41
N THR A 2 0.34 -6.93 18.80
CA THR A 2 0.42 -7.38 17.40
C THR A 2 -0.11 -8.80 17.30
N TYR A 3 -0.92 -9.10 16.29
CA TYR A 3 -1.35 -10.47 16.01
C TYR A 3 -0.14 -11.31 15.61
N ASP A 4 0.06 -12.43 16.28
CA ASP A 4 1.10 -13.39 15.92
C ASP A 4 0.56 -14.31 14.83
N TYR A 5 0.91 -14.05 13.59
CA TYR A 5 0.51 -14.85 12.43
C TYR A 5 1.13 -16.27 12.42
N GLN A 6 1.91 -16.63 13.42
CA GLN A 6 2.58 -17.92 13.56
C GLN A 6 3.27 -18.39 12.27
N SER A 7 3.79 -17.45 11.50
CA SER A 7 4.47 -17.70 10.24
C SER A 7 5.87 -17.11 10.26
N ASN A 8 6.84 -17.90 9.82
CA ASN A 8 8.21 -17.42 9.58
C ASN A 8 8.38 -16.85 8.15
N ILE A 9 7.28 -16.80 7.37
CA ILE A 9 7.26 -16.28 6.01
C ILE A 9 6.59 -14.91 6.03
N TYR A 10 7.24 -13.93 5.43
CA TYR A 10 6.71 -12.57 5.24
C TYR A 10 7.04 -12.07 3.84
N LEU A 11 6.22 -11.14 3.34
CA LEU A 11 6.50 -10.44 2.09
C LEU A 11 7.59 -9.41 2.34
N ALA A 12 8.70 -9.52 1.62
CA ALA A 12 9.80 -8.58 1.73
C ALA A 12 9.57 -7.40 0.79
N GLU A 13 9.45 -7.68 -0.52
CA GLU A 13 9.28 -6.67 -1.56
C GLU A 13 8.44 -7.21 -2.72
N VAL A 14 7.92 -6.30 -3.55
CA VAL A 14 7.23 -6.61 -4.81
C VAL A 14 8.07 -6.06 -5.97
N ALA A 15 8.40 -6.92 -6.95
CA ALA A 15 9.06 -6.50 -8.17
C ALA A 15 8.03 -6.27 -9.28
N LEU A 16 8.05 -5.07 -9.89
CA LEU A 16 7.16 -4.66 -10.98
C LEU A 16 7.96 -4.39 -12.24
N ASN A 17 7.56 -5.04 -13.34
CA ASN A 17 8.03 -4.66 -14.67
C ASN A 17 7.27 -3.42 -15.13
N VAL A 18 7.98 -2.32 -15.38
CA VAL A 18 7.40 -1.02 -15.73
C VAL A 18 7.90 -0.53 -17.09
N ARG A 19 7.06 0.21 -17.81
CA ARG A 19 7.37 0.75 -19.13
C ARG A 19 8.07 2.11 -19.06
N ASP A 20 7.69 2.90 -18.08
CA ASP A 20 8.26 4.24 -17.83
C ASP A 20 8.81 4.31 -16.41
N LEU A 21 10.07 3.89 -16.28
CA LEU A 21 10.76 3.83 -14.99
C LEU A 21 10.79 5.18 -14.28
N ALA A 22 11.01 6.27 -15.04
CA ALA A 22 11.09 7.61 -14.45
C ALA A 22 9.74 8.08 -13.91
N ARG A 23 8.65 7.86 -14.65
CA ARG A 23 7.30 8.21 -14.24
C ARG A 23 6.86 7.39 -13.02
N GLN A 24 7.15 6.10 -13.02
CA GLN A 24 6.85 5.22 -11.90
C GLN A 24 7.65 5.63 -10.66
N THR A 25 8.96 5.85 -10.80
CA THR A 25 9.79 6.33 -9.68
C THR A 25 9.24 7.63 -9.09
N ALA A 26 8.87 8.60 -9.94
CA ALA A 26 8.28 9.85 -9.48
C ALA A 26 6.96 9.62 -8.71
N PHE A 27 6.10 8.71 -9.17
CA PHE A 27 4.87 8.37 -8.48
C PHE A 27 5.15 7.77 -7.09
N PHE A 28 5.98 6.76 -7.01
CA PHE A 28 6.28 6.10 -5.74
C PHE A 28 6.99 7.01 -4.74
N THR A 29 7.82 7.95 -5.22
CA THR A 29 8.51 8.91 -4.33
C THR A 29 7.64 10.10 -3.95
N GLN A 30 6.94 10.72 -4.91
CA GLN A 30 6.22 11.97 -4.67
C GLN A 30 4.79 11.75 -4.14
N VAL A 31 4.13 10.65 -4.56
CA VAL A 31 2.75 10.35 -4.15
C VAL A 31 2.73 9.46 -2.93
N LEU A 32 3.53 8.38 -2.91
CA LEU A 32 3.54 7.45 -1.79
C LEU A 32 4.60 7.78 -0.73
N GLY A 33 5.53 8.70 -1.02
CA GLY A 33 6.56 9.11 -0.07
C GLY A 33 7.67 8.07 0.16
N LEU A 34 7.84 7.09 -0.74
CA LEU A 34 8.92 6.11 -0.64
C LEU A 34 10.26 6.76 -0.98
N GLU A 35 11.32 6.28 -0.35
CA GLU A 35 12.70 6.71 -0.58
C GLU A 35 13.38 5.81 -1.61
N ILE A 36 14.26 6.40 -2.44
CA ILE A 36 15.11 5.63 -3.36
C ILE A 36 16.26 5.02 -2.56
N LEU A 37 16.30 3.70 -2.45
CA LEU A 37 17.36 2.97 -1.77
C LEU A 37 18.52 2.63 -2.72
N SER A 38 18.21 2.35 -3.99
CA SER A 38 19.20 2.20 -5.05
C SER A 38 18.57 2.50 -6.40
N GLN A 39 19.38 2.94 -7.36
CA GLN A 39 18.93 3.28 -8.71
C GLN A 39 20.01 3.01 -9.75
N SER A 40 19.59 2.47 -10.89
CA SER A 40 20.35 2.35 -12.12
C SER A 40 19.54 2.86 -13.31
N ASP A 41 20.08 2.75 -14.52
CA ASP A 41 19.34 3.07 -15.76
C ASP A 41 18.23 2.04 -16.08
N GLN A 42 18.23 0.88 -15.42
CA GLN A 42 17.34 -0.24 -15.72
C GLN A 42 16.42 -0.61 -14.56
N ASP A 43 16.71 -0.15 -13.34
CA ASP A 43 15.97 -0.51 -12.15
C ASP A 43 16.06 0.54 -11.04
N VAL A 44 15.04 0.57 -10.19
CA VAL A 44 14.99 1.40 -8.98
C VAL A 44 14.42 0.56 -7.85
N VAL A 45 15.11 0.54 -6.71
CA VAL A 45 14.61 -0.03 -5.46
C VAL A 45 14.12 1.09 -4.57
N LEU A 46 12.87 0.98 -4.14
CA LEU A 46 12.18 1.96 -3.31
C LEU A 46 11.78 1.34 -1.98
N GLY A 47 11.78 2.14 -0.93
CA GLY A 47 11.48 1.62 0.40
C GLY A 47 11.09 2.67 1.42
N ALA A 48 10.98 2.24 2.67
CA ALA A 48 10.73 3.06 3.84
C ALA A 48 11.86 2.83 4.87
N GLY A 49 12.63 3.88 5.17
CA GLY A 49 13.87 3.73 5.91
C GLY A 49 14.85 2.80 5.17
N GLU A 50 15.33 1.75 5.82
CA GLU A 50 16.27 0.78 5.22
C GLU A 50 15.57 -0.43 4.56
N LYS A 51 14.23 -0.50 4.60
CA LYS A 51 13.46 -1.64 4.10
C LYS A 51 13.08 -1.42 2.65
N ALA A 52 13.53 -2.31 1.75
CA ALA A 52 13.01 -2.37 0.39
C ALA A 52 11.54 -2.84 0.41
N LEU A 53 10.70 -2.15 -0.37
CA LEU A 53 9.29 -2.48 -0.52
C LEU A 53 8.92 -2.73 -1.99
N VAL A 54 9.45 -1.92 -2.90
CA VAL A 54 9.11 -1.98 -4.33
C VAL A 54 10.40 -1.95 -5.15
N HIS A 55 10.51 -2.90 -6.07
CA HIS A 55 11.59 -2.95 -7.07
C HIS A 55 11.00 -2.72 -8.46
N LEU A 56 11.26 -1.58 -9.05
CA LEU A 56 10.84 -1.23 -10.40
C LEU A 56 11.89 -1.69 -11.40
N LEU A 57 11.49 -2.47 -12.41
CA LEU A 57 12.33 -3.01 -13.44
C LEU A 57 11.90 -2.48 -14.80
N GLN A 58 12.77 -1.74 -15.49
CA GLN A 58 12.49 -1.24 -16.84
C GLN A 58 12.26 -2.39 -17.81
N THR A 59 11.13 -2.38 -18.51
CA THR A 59 10.84 -3.37 -19.54
C THR A 59 10.64 -2.69 -20.90
N PRO A 60 11.18 -3.25 -22.01
CA PRO A 60 10.90 -2.74 -23.34
C PRO A 60 9.50 -3.12 -23.87
N ARG A 61 8.72 -3.91 -23.13
CA ARG A 61 7.39 -4.36 -23.59
C ARG A 61 6.40 -3.20 -23.56
N ASN A 62 5.92 -2.82 -24.74
CA ASN A 62 4.95 -1.74 -24.93
C ASN A 62 3.47 -2.20 -24.87
N GLU A 63 3.21 -3.48 -24.67
CA GLU A 63 1.86 -4.02 -24.76
C GLU A 63 1.28 -4.25 -23.38
N ASN A 64 0.23 -3.47 -23.04
CA ASN A 64 -0.74 -3.91 -22.05
C ASN A 64 -1.50 -5.08 -22.69
N VAL A 65 -1.20 -6.29 -22.28
CA VAL A 65 -2.03 -7.44 -22.62
C VAL A 65 -3.32 -7.31 -21.84
N LYS A 66 -4.33 -6.71 -22.47
CA LYS A 66 -5.65 -6.41 -21.86
C LYS A 66 -6.40 -7.61 -21.30
N GLU A 67 -5.90 -8.82 -21.51
CA GLU A 67 -6.51 -10.09 -21.10
C GLU A 67 -5.49 -10.99 -20.36
N SER A 68 -4.47 -10.41 -19.72
CA SER A 68 -3.53 -11.19 -18.90
C SER A 68 -3.97 -11.21 -17.43
N TYR A 69 -3.80 -12.36 -16.81
CA TYR A 69 -3.82 -12.44 -15.34
C TYR A 69 -2.54 -11.77 -14.80
N GLY A 70 -2.66 -10.96 -13.78
CA GLY A 70 -1.56 -10.21 -13.18
C GLY A 70 -1.78 -9.91 -11.72
N LEU A 71 -0.97 -9.00 -11.19
CA LEU A 71 -1.12 -8.47 -9.86
C LEU A 71 -2.46 -7.73 -9.76
N TYR A 72 -3.31 -8.13 -8.80
CA TYR A 72 -4.56 -7.40 -8.53
C TYR A 72 -4.24 -6.08 -7.82
N HIS A 73 -3.55 -6.15 -6.70
CA HIS A 73 -2.94 -5.01 -6.02
C HIS A 73 -1.74 -5.45 -5.18
N MET A 74 -0.85 -4.52 -4.89
CA MET A 74 0.11 -4.65 -3.80
C MET A 74 -0.42 -3.90 -2.58
N ALA A 75 -0.25 -4.49 -1.40
CA ALA A 75 -0.70 -3.91 -0.15
C ALA A 75 0.49 -3.41 0.67
N ILE A 76 0.44 -2.15 1.09
CA ILE A 76 1.45 -1.50 1.91
C ILE A 76 0.85 -1.25 3.29
N LEU A 77 1.41 -1.92 4.30
CA LEU A 77 0.97 -1.80 5.69
C LEU A 77 1.63 -0.61 6.37
N LEU A 78 0.83 0.35 6.78
CA LEU A 78 1.24 1.52 7.55
C LEU A 78 1.20 1.21 9.05
N PRO A 79 2.10 1.80 9.85
CA PRO A 79 2.25 1.46 11.25
C PRO A 79 1.03 1.81 12.12
N SER A 80 0.31 2.89 11.76
CA SER A 80 -0.80 3.42 12.56
C SER A 80 -1.92 4.03 11.72
N ARG A 81 -3.04 4.38 12.38
CA ARG A 81 -4.14 5.12 11.74
C ARG A 81 -3.72 6.55 11.41
N GLU A 82 -2.88 7.13 12.22
CA GLU A 82 -2.30 8.45 12.01
C GLU A 82 -1.44 8.48 10.75
N ASP A 83 -0.61 7.44 10.54
CA ASP A 83 0.20 7.33 9.32
C ASP A 83 -0.67 7.12 8.07
N LEU A 84 -1.76 6.33 8.18
CA LEU A 84 -2.75 6.20 7.11
C LEU A 84 -3.42 7.55 6.80
N ALA A 85 -3.73 8.34 7.82
CA ALA A 85 -4.33 9.65 7.67
C ALA A 85 -3.37 10.66 7.03
N ASP A 86 -2.10 10.65 7.42
CA ASP A 86 -1.08 11.53 6.85
C ASP A 86 -0.88 11.24 5.35
N VAL A 87 -0.74 9.96 4.96
CA VAL A 87 -0.57 9.59 3.56
C VAL A 87 -1.84 9.88 2.76
N PHE A 88 -3.03 9.64 3.32
CA PHE A 88 -4.29 9.98 2.65
C PHE A 88 -4.38 11.47 2.35
N LYS A 89 -4.11 12.31 3.35
CA LYS A 89 -4.14 13.77 3.19
C LYS A 89 -3.16 14.23 2.14
N HIS A 90 -1.92 13.75 2.19
CA HIS A 90 -0.89 14.07 1.22
C HIS A 90 -1.33 13.73 -0.22
N ILE A 91 -1.82 12.51 -0.45
CA ILE A 91 -2.28 12.06 -1.77
C ILE A 91 -3.49 12.89 -2.26
N ALA A 92 -4.44 13.19 -1.36
CA ALA A 92 -5.61 14.00 -1.68
C ALA A 92 -5.23 15.44 -2.08
N GLU A 93 -4.27 16.06 -1.38
CA GLU A 93 -3.77 17.40 -1.70
C GLU A 93 -3.02 17.45 -3.03
N LEU A 94 -2.40 16.34 -3.47
CA LEU A 94 -1.82 16.18 -4.79
C LEU A 94 -2.88 15.96 -5.89
N ASN A 95 -4.17 15.84 -5.53
CA ASN A 95 -5.28 15.53 -6.45
C ASN A 95 -5.09 14.19 -7.20
N VAL A 96 -4.42 13.23 -6.60
CA VAL A 96 -4.35 11.86 -7.13
C VAL A 96 -5.65 11.13 -6.78
N PRO A 97 -6.34 10.54 -7.78
CA PRO A 97 -7.62 9.90 -7.53
C PRO A 97 -7.48 8.61 -6.72
N PHE A 98 -8.37 8.43 -5.75
CA PHE A 98 -8.57 7.14 -5.08
C PHE A 98 -9.62 6.32 -5.85
N VAL A 99 -9.42 5.01 -5.90
CA VAL A 99 -10.38 4.04 -6.43
C VAL A 99 -11.46 3.72 -5.39
N GLY A 100 -11.09 3.73 -4.12
CA GLY A 100 -12.01 3.46 -3.02
C GLY A 100 -11.34 3.55 -1.64
N ALA A 101 -12.18 3.41 -0.62
CA ALA A 101 -11.78 3.27 0.77
C ALA A 101 -12.73 2.30 1.46
N ALA A 102 -12.21 1.43 2.32
CA ALA A 102 -13.00 0.42 3.00
C ALA A 102 -12.54 0.15 4.44
N ASP A 103 -13.50 -0.12 5.30
CA ASP A 103 -13.28 -0.73 6.61
C ASP A 103 -13.54 -2.24 6.48
N HIS A 104 -12.50 -3.04 6.73
CA HIS A 104 -12.59 -4.50 6.65
C HIS A 104 -12.86 -5.17 8.00
N GLY A 105 -13.17 -4.38 9.04
CA GLY A 105 -13.37 -4.87 10.40
C GLY A 105 -12.05 -5.10 11.15
N TYR A 106 -11.05 -5.68 10.50
CA TYR A 106 -9.72 -5.89 11.04
C TYR A 106 -8.67 -4.89 10.52
N SER A 107 -8.96 -4.18 9.45
CA SER A 107 -8.10 -3.14 8.86
C SER A 107 -8.94 -2.01 8.26
N GLU A 108 -8.32 -0.85 8.06
CA GLU A 108 -8.83 0.24 7.25
C GLU A 108 -7.91 0.41 6.05
N ALA A 109 -8.48 0.54 4.85
CA ALA A 109 -7.74 0.51 3.59
C ALA A 109 -8.16 1.62 2.63
N LEU A 110 -7.19 2.12 1.87
CA LEU A 110 -7.35 3.08 0.78
C LEU A 110 -6.80 2.44 -0.49
N TYR A 111 -7.52 2.60 -1.59
CA TYR A 111 -7.17 2.00 -2.88
C TYR A 111 -6.90 3.07 -3.92
N LEU A 112 -5.81 2.92 -4.66
CA LEU A 112 -5.45 3.77 -5.79
C LEU A 112 -4.72 2.94 -6.85
N GLU A 113 -4.41 3.56 -7.97
CA GLU A 113 -3.63 2.94 -9.05
C GLU A 113 -2.36 3.73 -9.33
N ASP A 114 -1.30 3.02 -9.69
CA ASP A 114 -0.10 3.64 -10.21
C ASP A 114 -0.31 4.15 -11.64
N PRO A 115 0.65 4.91 -12.24
CA PRO A 115 0.52 5.44 -13.60
C PRO A 115 0.36 4.39 -14.71
N GLU A 116 0.61 3.11 -14.42
CA GLU A 116 0.46 2.01 -15.37
C GLU A 116 -0.75 1.12 -15.09
N GLY A 117 -1.57 1.50 -14.07
CA GLY A 117 -2.80 0.80 -13.72
C GLY A 117 -2.61 -0.40 -12.80
N ASN A 118 -1.47 -0.50 -12.10
CA ASN A 118 -1.33 -1.49 -11.06
C ASN A 118 -2.04 -1.01 -9.79
N GLY A 119 -2.86 -1.87 -9.19
CA GLY A 119 -3.56 -1.57 -7.95
C GLY A 119 -2.60 -1.44 -6.76
N ILE A 120 -2.88 -0.47 -5.91
CA ILE A 120 -2.17 -0.23 -4.66
C ILE A 120 -3.19 -0.12 -3.54
N GLU A 121 -2.97 -0.85 -2.47
CA GLU A 121 -3.68 -0.75 -1.22
C GLU A 121 -2.77 -0.17 -0.15
N LEU A 122 -3.18 0.94 0.45
CA LEU A 122 -2.55 1.51 1.63
C LEU A 122 -3.44 1.20 2.82
N TYR A 123 -2.95 0.47 3.80
CA TYR A 123 -3.79 0.04 4.91
C TYR A 123 -3.07 0.04 6.25
N ARG A 124 -3.86 0.05 7.30
CA ARG A 124 -3.41 -0.20 8.66
C ARG A 124 -4.24 -1.29 9.31
N ASP A 125 -3.63 -2.11 10.13
CA ASP A 125 -4.36 -3.07 10.97
C ASP A 125 -5.05 -2.34 12.14
N LYS A 126 -6.28 -2.73 12.46
CA LYS A 126 -6.93 -2.35 13.71
C LYS A 126 -6.33 -3.15 14.88
N PRO A 127 -6.46 -2.67 16.11
CA PRO A 127 -6.11 -3.46 17.29
C PRO A 127 -6.79 -4.83 17.26
N VAL A 128 -6.07 -5.89 17.56
CA VAL A 128 -6.60 -7.27 17.55
C VAL A 128 -7.83 -7.45 18.44
N THR A 129 -7.97 -6.58 19.46
CA THR A 129 -9.15 -6.57 20.33
C THR A 129 -10.44 -6.14 19.64
N GLU A 130 -10.34 -5.54 18.45
CA GLU A 130 -11.47 -5.11 17.62
C GLU A 130 -11.81 -6.14 16.53
N TRP A 131 -10.95 -7.16 16.34
CA TRP A 131 -11.15 -8.16 15.30
C TRP A 131 -12.24 -9.17 15.68
N ASP A 132 -13.10 -9.53 14.74
CA ASP A 132 -14.03 -10.65 14.88
C ASP A 132 -13.29 -11.98 14.64
N ILE A 133 -12.73 -12.53 15.71
CA ILE A 133 -12.02 -13.80 15.68
C ILE A 133 -12.95 -14.88 16.24
N ARG A 134 -13.28 -15.85 15.40
CA ARG A 134 -14.15 -16.99 15.77
C ARG A 134 -13.41 -17.99 16.66
N GLU A 135 -14.15 -18.85 17.33
CA GLU A 135 -13.59 -19.89 18.21
C GLU A 135 -12.64 -20.85 17.48
N ASP A 136 -12.83 -21.04 16.18
CA ASP A 136 -11.96 -21.86 15.32
C ASP A 136 -10.74 -21.10 14.76
N GLY A 137 -10.52 -19.85 15.20
CA GLY A 137 -9.40 -19.00 14.82
C GLY A 137 -9.59 -18.24 13.51
N ARG A 138 -10.73 -18.37 12.81
CA ARG A 138 -11.00 -17.57 11.61
C ARG A 138 -11.22 -16.11 11.95
N ILE A 139 -10.59 -15.23 11.20
CA ILE A 139 -10.80 -13.79 11.24
C ILE A 139 -11.90 -13.47 10.21
N ILE A 140 -12.97 -12.82 10.66
CA ILE A 140 -14.08 -12.42 9.79
C ILE A 140 -13.86 -10.99 9.33
N GLY A 141 -13.77 -10.83 8.01
CA GLY A 141 -13.73 -9.54 7.36
C GLY A 141 -15.13 -9.10 6.94
N VAL A 142 -15.29 -7.78 6.85
CA VAL A 142 -16.43 -7.11 6.26
C VAL A 142 -15.93 -6.17 5.15
N THR A 143 -16.83 -5.52 4.44
CA THR A 143 -16.48 -4.41 3.55
C THR A 143 -17.53 -3.33 3.80
N GLU A 144 -17.16 -2.39 4.65
CA GLU A 144 -17.99 -1.26 5.04
C GLU A 144 -17.38 0.04 4.53
N GLU A 145 -18.20 1.08 4.46
CA GLU A 145 -17.73 2.39 4.04
C GLU A 145 -16.81 2.99 5.11
N LEU A 146 -15.60 3.38 4.70
CA LEU A 146 -14.68 4.12 5.54
C LEU A 146 -14.94 5.62 5.37
N SER A 147 -15.10 6.35 6.48
CA SER A 147 -15.26 7.81 6.45
C SER A 147 -13.98 8.49 5.98
N ALA A 148 -13.88 8.76 4.68
CA ALA A 148 -12.74 9.47 4.09
C ALA A 148 -12.53 10.86 4.73
N GLN A 149 -13.62 11.54 5.11
CA GLN A 149 -13.52 12.86 5.76
C GLN A 149 -12.86 12.78 7.13
N GLU A 150 -13.19 11.77 7.94
CA GLU A 150 -12.56 11.59 9.26
C GLU A 150 -11.07 11.30 9.14
N ILE A 151 -10.68 10.45 8.16
CA ILE A 151 -9.27 10.16 7.90
C ILE A 151 -8.54 11.43 7.45
N TYR A 152 -9.12 12.19 6.51
CA TYR A 152 -8.53 13.45 6.04
C TYR A 152 -8.31 14.47 7.17
N ASP A 153 -9.31 14.64 8.03
CA ASP A 153 -9.26 15.63 9.13
C ASP A 153 -8.23 15.25 10.20
N MET A 154 -7.95 13.96 10.35
CA MET A 154 -6.91 13.44 11.25
C MET A 154 -5.50 13.68 10.70
N GLY A 155 -5.32 13.63 9.38
CA GLY A 155 -4.02 13.71 8.72
C GLY A 155 -3.31 15.05 8.97
N ARG A 156 -2.01 14.99 9.22
CA ARG A 156 -1.14 16.15 9.34
C ARG A 156 -0.63 16.56 7.97
N GLN A 157 -0.39 17.85 7.77
CA GLN A 157 0.32 18.34 6.60
C GLN A 157 1.82 18.23 6.85
N VAL A 158 2.51 17.45 6.06
CA VAL A 158 3.96 17.19 6.19
C VAL A 158 4.64 17.51 4.85
N ASP A 159 5.66 18.36 4.88
CA ASP A 159 6.44 18.71 3.70
C ASP A 159 7.95 18.80 4.07
N PRO A 160 8.84 18.00 3.42
CA PRO A 160 8.52 16.94 2.48
C PRO A 160 7.83 15.74 3.14
N PHE A 161 6.89 15.13 2.41
CA PHE A 161 6.26 13.91 2.88
C PHE A 161 7.19 12.71 2.62
N VAL A 162 7.46 11.96 3.70
CA VAL A 162 8.17 10.69 3.65
C VAL A 162 7.35 9.68 4.45
N ILE A 163 7.10 8.53 3.85
CA ILE A 163 6.33 7.46 4.51
C ILE A 163 7.06 6.96 5.76
N ALA A 164 6.31 6.57 6.78
CA ALA A 164 6.89 6.10 8.05
C ALA A 164 7.84 4.91 7.84
N SER A 165 9.01 4.94 8.50
CA SER A 165 10.06 3.92 8.34
C SER A 165 9.66 2.51 8.76
N ASP A 166 8.58 2.39 9.58
CA ASP A 166 8.02 1.10 9.99
C ASP A 166 7.04 0.50 8.97
N THR A 167 6.73 1.24 7.89
CA THR A 167 5.94 0.76 6.75
C THR A 167 6.56 -0.50 6.15
N ARG A 168 5.73 -1.44 5.72
CA ARG A 168 6.15 -2.74 5.18
C ARG A 168 5.13 -3.28 4.19
N MET A 169 5.54 -4.27 3.40
CA MET A 169 4.59 -5.04 2.60
C MET A 169 3.66 -5.81 3.53
N GLY A 170 2.39 -5.60 3.31
CA GLY A 170 1.34 -6.22 4.10
C GLY A 170 0.93 -7.57 3.55
N TRP A 171 0.36 -8.37 4.42
CA TRP A 171 -0.29 -9.61 4.09
C TRP A 171 -1.76 -9.49 4.50
N GLN A 172 -2.65 -9.36 3.53
CA GLN A 172 -4.07 -9.54 3.77
C GLN A 172 -4.47 -10.96 3.38
N ALA A 173 -5.15 -11.65 4.30
CA ALA A 173 -5.84 -12.88 3.96
C ALA A 173 -7.03 -12.51 3.05
N VAL A 174 -6.85 -12.61 1.75
CA VAL A 174 -7.95 -12.43 0.80
C VAL A 174 -8.90 -13.60 1.02
N SER A 175 -10.02 -13.37 1.68
CA SER A 175 -11.15 -14.27 1.57
C SER A 175 -11.68 -14.14 0.15
N GLN A 176 -11.32 -15.06 -0.71
CA GLN A 176 -11.95 -15.18 -2.03
C GLN A 176 -13.44 -15.45 -1.83
N PRO A 177 -14.33 -14.83 -2.65
CA PRO A 177 -15.75 -15.12 -2.64
C PRO A 177 -16.04 -16.56 -3.05
#